data_e99a5b1d9b31658bc71cc7f1a8b04c0a
#
_entry.id   e99a5b1d9b31658bc71cc7f1a8b04c0a
#
_cell.length_a   1.000
_cell.length_b   1.000
_cell.length_c   1.000
_cell.angle_alpha   90.00
_cell.angle_beta   90.00
_cell.angle_gamma   90.00
#
_symmetry.space_group_name_H-M   'P 1'
#
loop_
_entity.id
_entity.type
_entity.pdbx_description
1 polymer ?
#
loop_
_entity_poly.entity_id
_entity_poly.type
_entity_poly.pdbx_seq_one_letter_code
_entity_poly.pdbx_strand_id
1 'polypeptide(L)' 'CSPREVLLERHHGVLEYTDERIRVAARDVTVEIRGMDLRLGAMSQGALHIRGQVAAVEFIRS' A
#
# COMPACT_ATOMS: atom_id res chain seq x y z
N CYS A 1 9.45 -6.23 15.20
CA CYS A 1 10.03 -5.13 14.43
C CYS A 1 8.95 -4.44 13.61
N SER A 2 9.10 -3.15 13.46
CA SER A 2 8.15 -2.37 12.68
C SER A 2 8.42 -2.56 11.20
N PRO A 3 7.41 -2.87 10.39
CA PRO A 3 7.61 -2.96 8.97
C PRO A 3 7.90 -1.56 8.39
N ARG A 4 8.92 -1.49 7.59
CA ARG A 4 9.27 -0.26 6.88
C ARG A 4 8.96 -0.36 5.39
N GLU A 5 8.53 -1.53 4.96
CA GLU A 5 8.25 -1.78 3.57
C GLU A 5 7.05 -2.69 3.46
N VAL A 6 6.22 -2.42 2.48
CA VAL A 6 5.07 -3.25 2.17
C VAL A 6 5.14 -3.58 0.69
N LEU A 7 5.07 -4.87 0.38
CA LEU A 7 5.05 -5.33 -1.00
C LEU A 7 3.65 -5.86 -1.30
N LEU A 8 3.00 -5.25 -2.29
CA LEU A 8 1.68 -5.68 -2.73
C LEU A 8 1.80 -6.25 -4.13
N GLU A 9 1.28 -7.45 -4.30
CA GLU A 9 1.27 -8.12 -5.60
C GLU A 9 -0.15 -8.26 -6.11
N ARG A 10 -0.29 -8.26 -7.42
CA ARG A 10 -1.58 -8.44 -8.09
C ARG A 10 -2.58 -7.36 -7.72
N HIS A 11 -2.10 -6.13 -7.62
CA HIS A 11 -3.00 -5.02 -7.39
C HIS A 11 -3.56 -4.53 -8.73
N HIS A 12 -4.74 -3.89 -8.67
CA HIS A 12 -5.38 -3.36 -9.86
C HIS A 12 -5.05 -1.89 -10.10
N GLY A 13 -4.68 -1.19 -9.06
CA GLY A 13 -4.32 0.21 -9.19
C GLY A 13 -4.29 0.91 -7.86
N VAL A 14 -3.70 2.09 -7.85
CA VAL A 14 -3.61 2.92 -6.65
C VAL A 14 -4.82 3.85 -6.65
N LEU A 15 -5.65 3.76 -5.62
CA LEU A 15 -6.85 4.57 -5.49
C LEU A 15 -6.55 5.93 -4.89
N GLU A 16 -5.63 5.96 -3.93
CA GLU A 16 -5.27 7.18 -3.25
C GLU A 16 -3.83 7.08 -2.79
N TYR A 17 -3.10 8.17 -2.90
CA TYR A 17 -1.72 8.20 -2.45
C TYR A 17 -1.42 9.52 -1.76
N THR A 18 -1.09 9.42 -0.48
CA THR A 18 -0.57 10.53 0.30
C THR A 18 0.62 10.01 1.10
N ASP A 19 1.36 10.92 1.74
CA ASP A 19 2.48 10.49 2.56
C ASP A 19 2.03 9.84 3.88
N GLU A 20 0.75 9.92 4.19
CA GLU A 20 0.21 9.35 5.42
C GLU A 20 -0.75 8.19 5.16
N ARG A 21 -1.26 8.07 3.95
CA ARG A 21 -2.22 7.03 3.64
C ARG A 21 -2.14 6.66 2.17
N ILE A 22 -2.10 5.37 1.91
CA ILE A 22 -2.10 4.86 0.55
C ILE A 22 -3.20 3.81 0.46
N ARG A 23 -4.07 3.95 -0.54
CA ARG A 23 -5.11 2.98 -0.82
C ARG A 23 -4.85 2.32 -2.15
N VAL A 24 -4.92 1.02 -2.16
CA VAL A 24 -4.64 0.23 -3.36
C VAL A 24 -5.78 -0.74 -3.58
N ALA A 25 -6.30 -0.76 -4.79
CA ALA A 25 -7.33 -1.72 -5.15
C ALA A 25 -6.68 -3.05 -5.49
N ALA A 26 -7.12 -4.09 -4.82
CA ALA A 26 -6.74 -5.45 -5.16
C ALA A 26 -8.00 -6.19 -5.65
N ARG A 27 -7.87 -7.47 -5.89
CA ARG A 27 -8.91 -8.24 -6.56
C ARG A 27 -10.29 -8.13 -5.90
N ASP A 28 -10.36 -8.47 -4.62
CA ASP A 28 -11.63 -8.45 -3.90
C ASP A 28 -11.56 -7.60 -2.64
N VAL A 29 -10.53 -6.79 -2.53
CA VAL A 29 -10.25 -6.08 -1.31
C VAL A 29 -9.53 -4.77 -1.65
N THR A 30 -9.77 -3.76 -0.81
CA THR A 30 -8.99 -2.54 -0.86
C THR A 30 -8.01 -2.58 0.31
N VAL A 31 -6.76 -2.35 0.01
CA VAL A 31 -5.72 -2.33 1.03
C VAL A 31 -5.44 -0.89 1.39
N GLU A 32 -5.64 -0.54 2.66
CA GLU A 32 -5.33 0.79 3.14
C GLU A 32 -4.11 0.73 4.05
N ILE A 33 -3.09 1.48 3.70
CA ILE A 33 -1.86 1.53 4.46
C ILE A 33 -1.73 2.91 5.06
N ARG A 34 -1.59 2.97 6.37
CA ARG A 34 -1.43 4.23 7.08
C ARG A 34 -0.07 4.29 7.74
N GLY A 35 0.50 5.46 7.76
CA GLY A 35 1.79 5.65 8.38
C GLY A 35 2.28 7.06 8.22
N MET A 36 3.59 7.22 8.18
CA MET A 36 4.24 8.51 8.00
C MET A 36 5.34 8.37 6.96
N ASP A 37 5.51 9.41 6.17
CA ASP A 37 6.53 9.46 5.13
C ASP A 37 6.43 8.27 4.18
N LEU A 38 5.20 7.90 3.84
CA LEU A 38 4.98 6.80 2.93
C LEU A 38 5.34 7.19 1.51
N ARG A 39 6.03 6.32 0.80
CA ARG A 39 6.45 6.56 -0.57
C ARG A 39 6.28 5.30 -1.39
N LEU A 40 5.86 5.49 -2.63
CA LEU A 40 5.80 4.41 -3.58
C LEU A 40 7.20 4.15 -4.12
N GLY A 41 7.63 2.91 -4.03
CA GLY A 41 8.87 2.48 -4.62
C GLY A 41 8.64 1.99 -6.04
N ALA A 42 9.34 0.92 -6.41
CA ALA A 42 9.22 0.37 -7.75
C ALA A 42 7.86 -0.25 -7.98
N MET A 43 7.31 -0.05 -9.16
CA MET A 43 6.10 -0.71 -9.62
C MET A 43 6.42 -1.48 -10.88
N SER A 44 6.13 -2.78 -10.89
CA SER A 44 6.31 -3.57 -12.09
C SER A 44 5.38 -4.77 -12.07
N GLN A 45 4.74 -5.05 -13.20
CA GLN A 45 3.93 -6.24 -13.41
C GLN A 45 2.92 -6.50 -12.28
N GLY A 46 2.24 -5.47 -11.85
CA GLY A 46 1.23 -5.61 -10.82
C GLY A 46 1.74 -5.64 -9.40
N ALA A 47 3.03 -5.51 -9.20
CA ALA A 47 3.61 -5.45 -7.85
C ALA A 47 3.85 -3.99 -7.48
N LEU A 48 3.59 -3.69 -6.22
CA LEU A 48 3.74 -2.34 -5.69
C LEU A 48 4.53 -2.40 -4.40
N HIS A 49 5.59 -1.61 -4.34
CA HIS A 49 6.44 -1.56 -3.16
C HIS A 49 6.24 -0.23 -2.45
N ILE A 50 5.83 -0.28 -1.20
CA ILE A 50 5.58 0.90 -0.38
C ILE A 50 6.63 0.95 0.71
N ARG A 51 7.29 2.09 0.83
CA ARG A 51 8.32 2.31 1.84
C ARG A 51 7.91 3.42 2.77
N GLY A 52 8.47 3.41 3.97
CA GLY A 52 8.20 4.44 4.97
C GLY A 52 7.89 3.81 6.31
N GLN A 53 7.34 4.64 7.21
CA GLN A 53 6.95 4.17 8.53
C GLN A 53 5.49 3.71 8.47
N VAL A 54 5.29 2.41 8.42
CA VAL A 54 3.95 1.84 8.35
C VAL A 54 3.41 1.67 9.76
N ALA A 55 2.30 2.32 10.03
CA ALA A 55 1.64 2.23 11.34
C ALA A 55 0.54 1.19 11.33
N ALA A 56 -0.20 1.07 10.24
CA ALA A 56 -1.32 0.13 10.17
C ALA A 56 -1.57 -0.27 8.72
N VAL A 57 -2.05 -1.49 8.55
CA VAL A 57 -2.48 -1.99 7.25
C VAL A 57 -3.87 -2.59 7.46
N GLU A 58 -4.83 -2.14 6.67
CA GLU A 58 -6.19 -2.65 6.74
C GLU A 58 -6.62 -3.21 5.40
N PHE A 59 -7.37 -4.29 5.47
CA PHE A 59 -7.94 -4.91 4.28
C PHE A 59 -9.45 -4.69 4.35
N ILE A 60 -9.95 -3.90 3.42
CA ILE A 60 -11.35 -3.53 3.37
C ILE A 60 -12.01 -4.30 2.23
N ARG A 61 -12.94 -5.16 2.57
CA ARG A 61 -13.67 -5.92 1.57
C ARG A 61 -14.59 -5.00 0.78
N SER A 62 -14.51 -5.14 -0.51
CA SER A 62 -15.40 -4.37 -1.38
C SER A 62 -16.64 -5.15 -1.75
#